data_31d5e7b159b92eb0232501dbe2d7bafa
#
_entry.id   31d5e7b159b92eb0232501dbe2d7bafa
#
_cell.length_a   1.000
_cell.length_b   1.000
_cell.length_c   1.000
_cell.angle_alpha   90.00
_cell.angle_beta   90.00
_cell.angle_gamma   90.00
#
_symmetry.space_group_name_H-M   'P 1'
#
loop_
_entity.id
_entity.type
_entity.pdbx_description
1 polymer ?
#
loop_
_entity_poly.entity_id
_entity_poly.type
_entity_poly.pdbx_seq_one_letter_code
_entity_poly.pdbx_strand_id
1 'polypeptide(L)'
;MYINFWYPIGLSKEVSAEQPFRVQIFGLPFVAFRDDDGEPHVLSDTCVHRGSSLGSGWVKNGRAICPYHGWEYDGDGRCTRVPSLGDSKPPARAKVDSYPVQEKYGIVFAFLGDLPAAERPPLYDVEEFGQEGWKAQTYILEVACYYQRSVENGLDPIHNEFVHPLQGAPMMTPDLQRKPLPVTQIPWGSKFFMPFGDRLNADTALASERSGENVAKAGSWHQGPNQLVTWIQFTKTDDGTITAFHQYFFEQPIDEGHTRIFFLNMRNWLMEDSLDQRVEDVTLQVVGEDIGILENLNPVRTPESNTKEVLMPGDQAVVSYRDCLKDWENRGWHVDMQALRKRQGAAAFAIPCPARRESGNWVLEAVPTLPGADEAQPPVKAVS
;
A
#
# COMPACT_ATOMS: atom_id res chain seq x y z
N MET A 1 9.76 0.97 6.66
CA MET A 1 8.94 0.01 5.91
C MET A 1 8.50 -1.10 6.85
N TYR A 2 7.24 -1.55 6.79
CA TYR A 2 6.65 -2.44 7.80
C TYR A 2 6.21 -3.76 7.17
N ILE A 3 6.61 -4.89 7.75
CA ILE A 3 6.06 -6.22 7.43
C ILE A 3 4.74 -6.43 8.17
N ASN A 4 4.06 -7.52 7.87
CA ASN A 4 2.77 -7.90 8.48
C ASN A 4 1.58 -7.05 8.03
N PHE A 5 1.63 -6.56 6.78
CA PHE A 5 0.54 -5.85 6.12
C PHE A 5 0.34 -6.32 4.69
N TRP A 6 -0.81 -5.93 4.11
CA TRP A 6 -1.15 -6.18 2.72
C TRP A 6 -0.55 -5.11 1.82
N TYR A 7 0.12 -5.55 0.76
CA TYR A 7 0.71 -4.68 -0.26
C TYR A 7 0.18 -5.04 -1.64
N PRO A 8 -0.17 -4.07 -2.49
CA PRO A 8 -0.51 -4.35 -3.88
C PRO A 8 0.71 -4.91 -4.60
N ILE A 9 0.50 -5.90 -5.45
CA ILE A 9 1.55 -6.55 -6.25
C ILE A 9 1.51 -6.06 -7.69
N GLY A 10 0.33 -6.09 -8.30
CA GLY A 10 0.08 -5.69 -9.68
C GLY A 10 -1.41 -5.71 -9.99
N LEU A 11 -1.80 -5.25 -11.16
CA LEU A 11 -3.17 -5.41 -11.63
C LEU A 11 -3.47 -6.88 -11.91
N SER A 12 -4.69 -7.31 -11.64
CA SER A 12 -5.14 -8.69 -11.89
C SER A 12 -4.82 -9.19 -13.29
N LYS A 13 -4.95 -8.30 -14.30
CA LYS A 13 -4.67 -8.58 -15.71
C LYS A 13 -3.19 -8.74 -16.06
N GLU A 14 -2.28 -8.29 -15.18
CA GLU A 14 -0.82 -8.39 -15.37
C GLU A 14 -0.27 -9.71 -14.82
N VAL A 15 -0.99 -10.34 -13.89
CA VAL A 15 -0.60 -11.63 -13.30
C VAL A 15 -1.25 -12.75 -14.11
N SER A 16 -0.45 -13.51 -14.85
CA SER A 16 -0.93 -14.51 -15.80
C SER A 16 -0.42 -15.93 -15.53
N ALA A 17 -1.00 -16.92 -16.20
CA ALA A 17 -0.56 -18.31 -16.17
C ALA A 17 0.53 -18.63 -17.23
N GLU A 18 0.83 -17.67 -18.11
CA GLU A 18 1.80 -17.85 -19.21
C GLU A 18 3.19 -17.33 -18.81
N GLN A 19 3.23 -16.18 -18.13
CA GLN A 19 4.48 -15.54 -17.78
C GLN A 19 4.47 -15.03 -16.34
N PRO A 20 5.61 -15.14 -15.61
CA PRO A 20 5.73 -14.59 -14.30
C PRO A 20 5.72 -13.05 -14.35
N PHE A 21 5.02 -12.43 -13.43
CA PHE A 21 5.04 -11.00 -13.21
C PHE A 21 6.04 -10.66 -12.10
N ARG A 22 7.00 -9.78 -12.39
CA ARG A 22 8.03 -9.36 -11.43
C ARG A 22 7.70 -8.02 -10.83
N VAL A 23 7.90 -7.91 -9.53
CA VAL A 23 7.72 -6.65 -8.80
C VAL A 23 8.80 -6.50 -7.73
N GLN A 24 9.13 -5.26 -7.40
CA GLN A 24 10.03 -4.91 -6.31
C GLN A 24 9.26 -4.17 -5.21
N ILE A 25 9.39 -4.63 -3.97
CA ILE A 25 8.81 -4.00 -2.78
C ILE A 25 9.88 -4.00 -1.69
N PHE A 26 10.12 -2.86 -1.03
CA PHE A 26 11.20 -2.67 -0.04
C PHE A 26 12.61 -2.92 -0.59
N GLY A 27 12.80 -2.75 -1.91
CA GLY A 27 14.05 -3.13 -2.55
C GLY A 27 14.23 -4.64 -2.73
N LEU A 28 13.25 -5.45 -2.35
CA LEU A 28 13.26 -6.91 -2.46
C LEU A 28 12.45 -7.37 -3.67
N PRO A 29 12.92 -8.41 -4.39
CA PRO A 29 12.23 -8.92 -5.57
C PRO A 29 11.17 -9.95 -5.18
N PHE A 30 10.00 -9.84 -5.84
CA PHE A 30 8.89 -10.77 -5.77
C PHE A 30 8.48 -11.22 -7.17
N VAL A 31 7.88 -12.39 -7.26
CA VAL A 31 7.29 -12.94 -8.46
C VAL A 31 5.85 -13.33 -8.19
N ALA A 32 4.94 -12.92 -9.09
CA ALA A 32 3.55 -13.35 -9.09
C ALA A 32 3.25 -14.15 -10.36
N PHE A 33 2.37 -15.13 -10.26
CA PHE A 33 1.89 -15.95 -11.37
C PHE A 33 0.55 -16.58 -11.02
N ARG A 34 -0.17 -17.12 -12.02
CA ARG A 34 -1.36 -17.94 -11.76
C ARG A 34 -1.05 -19.41 -11.97
N ASP A 35 -1.70 -20.24 -11.16
CA ASP A 35 -1.69 -21.67 -11.36
C ASP A 35 -2.69 -22.11 -12.45
N ASP A 36 -2.84 -23.44 -12.65
CA ASP A 36 -3.73 -24.01 -13.65
C ASP A 36 -5.22 -23.82 -13.33
N ASP A 37 -5.56 -23.51 -12.07
CA ASP A 37 -6.91 -23.18 -11.61
C ASP A 37 -7.20 -21.67 -11.74
N GLY A 38 -6.20 -20.88 -12.12
CA GLY A 38 -6.29 -19.43 -12.28
C GLY A 38 -6.05 -18.65 -10.97
N GLU A 39 -5.72 -19.32 -9.87
CA GLU A 39 -5.45 -18.69 -8.59
C GLU A 39 -4.09 -17.97 -8.59
N PRO A 40 -4.01 -16.72 -8.12
CA PRO A 40 -2.76 -15.97 -8.07
C PRO A 40 -1.90 -16.38 -6.88
N HIS A 41 -0.61 -16.51 -7.14
CA HIS A 41 0.42 -16.81 -6.15
C HIS A 41 1.51 -15.75 -6.16
N VAL A 42 2.09 -15.47 -4.99
CA VAL A 42 3.20 -14.52 -4.84
C VAL A 42 4.32 -15.19 -4.03
N LEU A 43 5.50 -15.22 -4.60
CA LEU A 43 6.70 -15.81 -3.99
C LEU A 43 7.83 -14.78 -3.89
N SER A 44 8.81 -15.04 -3.00
CA SER A 44 10.11 -14.40 -3.09
C SER A 44 10.77 -14.79 -4.42
N ASP A 45 11.28 -13.81 -5.17
CA ASP A 45 11.79 -14.02 -6.55
C ASP A 45 13.24 -14.56 -6.59
N THR A 46 13.69 -15.25 -5.56
CA THR A 46 15.08 -15.73 -5.49
C THR A 46 15.13 -17.24 -5.37
N CYS A 47 15.51 -17.92 -6.45
CA CYS A 47 15.72 -19.36 -6.47
C CYS A 47 16.80 -19.79 -5.48
N VAL A 48 16.46 -20.69 -4.55
CA VAL A 48 17.36 -21.16 -3.48
C VAL A 48 18.52 -22.02 -3.96
N HIS A 49 18.57 -22.40 -5.24
CA HIS A 49 19.70 -23.14 -5.79
C HIS A 49 20.95 -22.26 -5.92
N ARG A 50 20.86 -21.18 -6.71
CA ARG A 50 21.99 -20.27 -6.99
C ARG A 50 21.56 -18.82 -7.21
N GLY A 51 20.46 -18.36 -6.58
CA GLY A 51 20.08 -16.97 -6.54
C GLY A 51 19.47 -16.39 -7.84
N SER A 52 19.11 -17.23 -8.81
CA SER A 52 18.45 -16.73 -10.04
C SER A 52 17.05 -16.24 -9.75
N SER A 53 16.61 -15.19 -10.45
CA SER A 53 15.22 -14.73 -10.42
C SER A 53 14.27 -15.78 -11.00
N LEU A 54 13.22 -16.16 -10.28
CA LEU A 54 12.14 -17.02 -10.75
C LEU A 54 11.29 -16.29 -11.80
N GLY A 55 11.06 -15.01 -11.60
CA GLY A 55 10.32 -14.16 -12.50
C GLY A 55 11.00 -13.87 -13.84
N SER A 56 12.28 -14.22 -13.99
CA SER A 56 12.98 -14.21 -15.28
C SER A 56 12.79 -15.52 -16.07
N GLY A 57 12.09 -16.50 -15.49
CA GLY A 57 11.79 -17.78 -16.10
C GLY A 57 10.44 -17.79 -16.82
N TRP A 58 9.66 -18.81 -16.59
CA TRP A 58 8.34 -19.00 -17.20
C TRP A 58 7.39 -19.73 -16.26
N VAL A 59 6.10 -19.70 -16.57
CA VAL A 59 5.08 -20.50 -15.87
C VAL A 59 4.76 -21.74 -16.73
N LYS A 60 4.64 -22.89 -16.09
CA LYS A 60 4.23 -24.12 -16.73
C LYS A 60 3.58 -25.07 -15.73
N ASN A 61 2.41 -25.60 -16.09
CA ASN A 61 1.64 -26.50 -15.23
C ASN A 61 1.43 -25.90 -13.83
N GLY A 62 1.01 -24.62 -13.78
CA GLY A 62 0.75 -23.89 -12.54
C GLY A 62 1.97 -23.64 -11.65
N ARG A 63 3.20 -23.66 -12.19
CA ARG A 63 4.44 -23.52 -11.42
C ARG A 63 5.37 -22.48 -12.03
N ALA A 64 6.09 -21.77 -11.15
CA ALA A 64 7.18 -20.89 -11.56
C ALA A 64 8.45 -21.73 -11.80
N ILE A 65 9.06 -21.57 -12.98
CA ILE A 65 10.22 -22.35 -13.40
C ILE A 65 11.44 -21.46 -13.48
N CYS A 66 12.46 -21.81 -12.69
CA CYS A 66 13.74 -21.11 -12.66
C CYS A 66 14.47 -21.23 -14.01
N PRO A 67 14.85 -20.12 -14.66
CA PRO A 67 15.47 -20.16 -15.98
C PRO A 67 16.88 -20.72 -15.98
N TYR A 68 17.52 -20.82 -14.79
CA TYR A 68 18.91 -21.23 -14.72
C TYR A 68 19.09 -22.75 -14.79
N HIS A 69 18.29 -23.54 -14.02
CA HIS A 69 18.42 -25.01 -13.99
C HIS A 69 17.06 -25.74 -14.03
N GLY A 70 15.97 -25.05 -14.37
CA GLY A 70 14.66 -25.64 -14.52
C GLY A 70 14.02 -26.16 -13.22
N TRP A 71 14.40 -25.61 -12.05
CA TRP A 71 13.73 -25.95 -10.79
C TRP A 71 12.31 -25.39 -10.82
N GLU A 72 11.33 -26.22 -10.44
CA GLU A 72 9.91 -25.89 -10.50
C GLU A 72 9.35 -25.64 -9.10
N TYR A 73 8.75 -24.47 -8.90
CA TYR A 73 8.17 -24.05 -7.62
C TYR A 73 6.64 -23.95 -7.73
N ASP A 74 5.93 -24.56 -6.79
CA ASP A 74 4.48 -24.43 -6.66
C ASP A 74 4.08 -23.11 -5.98
N GLY A 75 2.75 -22.86 -5.86
CA GLY A 75 2.19 -21.68 -5.22
C GLY A 75 2.52 -21.54 -3.73
N ASP A 76 2.86 -22.66 -3.05
CA ASP A 76 3.32 -22.68 -1.67
C ASP A 76 4.82 -22.38 -1.52
N GLY A 77 5.52 -22.13 -2.63
CA GLY A 77 6.95 -21.86 -2.68
C GLY A 77 7.84 -23.10 -2.53
N ARG A 78 7.27 -24.31 -2.59
CA ARG A 78 8.03 -25.57 -2.53
C ARG A 78 8.59 -25.91 -3.89
N CYS A 79 9.86 -26.30 -3.94
CA CYS A 79 10.41 -26.90 -5.15
C CYS A 79 9.85 -28.33 -5.30
N THR A 80 9.04 -28.52 -6.31
CA THR A 80 8.36 -29.80 -6.59
C THR A 80 9.14 -30.69 -7.55
N ARG A 81 10.06 -30.10 -8.35
CA ARG A 81 10.90 -30.82 -9.32
C ARG A 81 12.25 -30.16 -9.51
N VAL A 82 13.29 -31.00 -9.53
CA VAL A 82 14.66 -30.65 -9.88
C VAL A 82 15.09 -31.56 -11.04
N PRO A 83 15.27 -31.04 -12.26
CA PRO A 83 15.56 -31.90 -13.42
C PRO A 83 16.75 -32.86 -13.26
N SER A 84 17.80 -32.42 -12.58
CA SER A 84 18.98 -33.24 -12.33
C SER A 84 18.77 -34.38 -11.31
N LEU A 85 17.66 -34.40 -10.60
CA LEU A 85 17.31 -35.49 -9.67
C LEU A 85 16.42 -36.56 -10.33
N GLY A 86 15.98 -36.36 -11.59
CA GLY A 86 15.02 -37.25 -12.22
C GLY A 86 13.72 -37.33 -11.41
N ASP A 87 13.30 -38.54 -11.05
CA ASP A 87 12.07 -38.79 -10.26
C ASP A 87 12.26 -38.69 -8.73
N SER A 88 13.46 -38.39 -8.28
CA SER A 88 13.73 -38.22 -6.84
C SER A 88 13.14 -36.93 -6.31
N LYS A 89 12.63 -36.95 -5.07
CA LYS A 89 12.05 -35.76 -4.43
C LYS A 89 13.13 -34.72 -4.13
N PRO A 90 12.85 -33.44 -4.38
CA PRO A 90 13.73 -32.34 -3.96
C PRO A 90 13.93 -32.33 -2.44
N PRO A 91 15.08 -31.82 -1.95
CA PRO A 91 15.32 -31.65 -0.51
C PRO A 91 14.27 -30.73 0.13
N ALA A 92 13.84 -31.00 1.38
CA ALA A 92 12.85 -30.21 2.10
C ALA A 92 13.22 -28.71 2.27
N ARG A 93 14.53 -28.38 2.20
CA ARG A 93 15.02 -26.99 2.21
C ARG A 93 14.90 -26.28 0.85
N ALA A 94 14.55 -26.98 -0.22
CA ALA A 94 14.33 -26.40 -1.53
C ALA A 94 12.94 -25.71 -1.56
N LYS A 95 12.86 -24.57 -0.90
CA LYS A 95 11.64 -23.76 -0.78
C LYS A 95 11.99 -22.29 -0.69
N VAL A 96 11.10 -21.43 -1.22
CA VAL A 96 11.13 -19.98 -1.11
C VAL A 96 9.90 -19.51 -0.32
N ASP A 97 9.93 -18.27 0.19
CA ASP A 97 8.78 -17.70 0.88
C ASP A 97 7.61 -17.52 -0.07
N SER A 98 6.43 -17.94 0.37
CA SER A 98 5.15 -17.78 -0.30
C SER A 98 4.22 -16.96 0.58
N TYR A 99 3.55 -15.98 -0.01
CA TYR A 99 2.76 -15.00 0.72
C TYR A 99 1.27 -15.22 0.47
N PRO A 100 0.41 -15.12 1.52
CA PRO A 100 -1.03 -15.14 1.34
C PRO A 100 -1.48 -14.06 0.36
N VAL A 101 -2.38 -14.41 -0.54
CA VAL A 101 -2.86 -13.53 -1.60
C VAL A 101 -4.35 -13.24 -1.42
N GLN A 102 -4.77 -12.02 -1.74
CA GLN A 102 -6.15 -11.63 -1.99
C GLN A 102 -6.22 -10.89 -3.33
N GLU A 103 -7.17 -11.25 -4.15
CA GLU A 103 -7.48 -10.53 -5.38
C GLU A 103 -8.78 -9.75 -5.19
N LYS A 104 -8.68 -8.43 -5.17
CA LYS A 104 -9.80 -7.51 -4.97
C LYS A 104 -9.63 -6.27 -5.84
N TYR A 105 -10.72 -5.69 -6.29
CA TYR A 105 -10.74 -4.41 -7.01
C TYR A 105 -9.93 -4.41 -8.32
N GLY A 106 -9.70 -5.58 -8.91
CA GLY A 106 -8.83 -5.73 -10.07
C GLY A 106 -7.32 -5.64 -9.74
N ILE A 107 -6.96 -5.80 -8.48
CA ILE A 107 -5.59 -5.75 -7.95
C ILE A 107 -5.29 -7.04 -7.19
N VAL A 108 -4.10 -7.59 -7.41
CA VAL A 108 -3.54 -8.69 -6.62
C VAL A 108 -2.77 -8.11 -5.45
N PHE A 109 -3.13 -8.49 -4.22
CA PHE A 109 -2.47 -8.10 -2.98
C PHE A 109 -1.78 -9.31 -2.34
N ALA A 110 -0.60 -9.10 -1.75
CA ALA A 110 0.06 -10.09 -0.92
C ALA A 110 0.21 -9.59 0.52
N PHE A 111 0.00 -10.49 1.47
CA PHE A 111 0.32 -10.25 2.86
C PHE A 111 1.82 -10.50 3.09
N LEU A 112 2.60 -9.41 3.17
CA LEU A 112 4.04 -9.49 3.36
C LEU A 112 4.39 -9.56 4.85
N GLY A 113 4.49 -10.77 5.37
CA GLY A 113 4.75 -11.02 6.78
C GLY A 113 4.45 -12.46 7.19
N ASP A 114 4.66 -12.76 8.45
CA ASP A 114 4.59 -14.12 8.99
C ASP A 114 3.41 -14.37 9.96
N LEU A 115 2.54 -13.38 10.19
CA LEU A 115 1.42 -13.55 11.10
C LEU A 115 0.45 -14.65 10.64
N PRO A 116 -0.08 -15.45 11.58
CA PRO A 116 -1.16 -16.40 11.30
C PRO A 116 -2.42 -15.66 10.85
N ALA A 117 -3.28 -16.33 10.09
CA ALA A 117 -4.45 -15.71 9.46
C ALA A 117 -5.34 -14.90 10.42
N ALA A 118 -5.53 -15.42 11.66
CA ALA A 118 -6.39 -14.77 12.66
C ALA A 118 -5.81 -13.45 13.23
N GLU A 119 -4.52 -13.21 13.07
CA GLU A 119 -3.84 -12.04 13.62
C GLU A 119 -3.52 -10.98 12.55
N ARG A 120 -3.78 -11.27 11.27
CA ARG A 120 -3.48 -10.36 10.17
C ARG A 120 -4.41 -9.16 10.20
N PRO A 121 -3.87 -7.94 10.03
CA PRO A 121 -4.70 -6.80 9.68
C PRO A 121 -5.55 -7.12 8.45
N PRO A 122 -6.82 -6.70 8.39
CA PRO A 122 -7.62 -6.90 7.19
C PRO A 122 -7.08 -6.05 6.03
N LEU A 123 -7.22 -6.51 4.79
CA LEU A 123 -7.17 -5.63 3.63
C LEU A 123 -8.39 -4.72 3.68
N TYR A 124 -8.20 -3.43 3.34
CA TYR A 124 -9.30 -2.46 3.33
C TYR A 124 -10.46 -2.97 2.46
N ASP A 125 -11.67 -2.84 2.99
CA ASP A 125 -12.88 -3.25 2.28
C ASP A 125 -13.55 -2.03 1.65
N VAL A 126 -13.62 -2.01 0.31
CA VAL A 126 -14.26 -0.96 -0.49
C VAL A 126 -15.71 -1.35 -0.68
N GLU A 127 -16.55 -0.89 0.23
CA GLU A 127 -17.96 -1.34 0.32
C GLU A 127 -18.75 -1.08 -0.96
N GLU A 128 -18.48 0.03 -1.66
CA GLU A 128 -19.19 0.42 -2.87
C GLU A 128 -18.67 -0.25 -4.15
N PHE A 129 -17.56 -0.98 -4.11
CA PHE A 129 -17.02 -1.63 -5.29
C PHE A 129 -17.96 -2.74 -5.81
N GLY A 130 -18.38 -2.59 -7.08
CA GLY A 130 -19.33 -3.50 -7.72
C GLY A 130 -20.80 -3.28 -7.34
N GLN A 131 -21.12 -2.27 -6.52
CA GLN A 131 -22.50 -1.90 -6.23
C GLN A 131 -23.13 -1.11 -7.37
N GLU A 132 -24.44 -1.30 -7.55
CA GLU A 132 -25.24 -0.48 -8.49
C GLU A 132 -25.17 1.01 -8.09
N GLY A 133 -25.04 1.88 -9.09
CA GLY A 133 -24.92 3.32 -8.87
C GLY A 133 -23.50 3.80 -8.53
N TRP A 134 -22.51 2.93 -8.55
CA TRP A 134 -21.10 3.28 -8.40
C TRP A 134 -20.26 2.87 -9.60
N LYS A 135 -19.28 3.68 -9.93
CA LYS A 135 -18.33 3.45 -11.01
C LYS A 135 -16.90 3.52 -10.48
N ALA A 136 -16.09 2.56 -10.86
CA ALA A 136 -14.69 2.42 -10.47
C ALA A 136 -13.76 2.79 -11.63
N GLN A 137 -12.71 3.56 -11.35
CA GLN A 137 -11.56 3.76 -12.25
C GLN A 137 -10.27 3.53 -11.46
N THR A 138 -9.34 2.77 -12.01
CA THR A 138 -8.06 2.48 -11.36
C THR A 138 -6.93 3.10 -12.15
N TYR A 139 -6.08 3.88 -11.46
CA TYR A 139 -4.91 4.53 -12.00
C TYR A 139 -3.65 3.97 -11.33
N ILE A 140 -2.55 3.89 -12.07
CA ILE A 140 -1.24 3.53 -11.55
C ILE A 140 -0.36 4.77 -11.63
N LEU A 141 0.15 5.19 -10.48
CA LEU A 141 1.01 6.36 -10.37
C LEU A 141 2.41 5.91 -9.92
N GLU A 142 3.44 6.47 -10.54
CA GLU A 142 4.83 6.28 -10.12
C GLU A 142 5.32 7.62 -9.56
N VAL A 143 5.74 7.64 -8.30
CA VAL A 143 6.10 8.88 -7.60
C VAL A 143 7.48 8.71 -6.96
N ALA A 144 8.37 9.67 -7.21
CA ALA A 144 9.70 9.69 -6.61
C ALA A 144 9.64 10.23 -5.17
N CYS A 145 8.87 9.56 -4.31
CA CYS A 145 8.76 9.89 -2.89
C CYS A 145 8.77 8.64 -2.01
N TYR A 146 9.01 8.84 -0.72
CA TYR A 146 8.82 7.80 0.29
C TYR A 146 7.32 7.62 0.58
N TYR A 147 6.83 6.39 0.55
CA TYR A 147 5.39 6.10 0.62
C TYR A 147 4.66 6.72 1.82
N GLN A 148 5.32 6.86 2.98
CA GLN A 148 4.70 7.51 4.14
C GLN A 148 4.43 9.00 3.89
N ARG A 149 5.26 9.67 3.08
CA ARG A 149 5.03 11.07 2.68
C ARG A 149 3.76 11.20 1.84
N SER A 150 3.48 10.22 0.97
CA SER A 150 2.23 10.16 0.22
C SER A 150 1.02 9.96 1.13
N VAL A 151 1.11 9.02 2.08
CA VAL A 151 0.03 8.82 3.07
C VAL A 151 -0.17 10.07 3.94
N GLU A 152 0.92 10.72 4.41
CA GLU A 152 0.85 11.96 5.20
C GLU A 152 0.21 13.11 4.42
N ASN A 153 0.49 13.24 3.12
CA ASN A 153 -0.15 14.24 2.25
C ASN A 153 -1.68 14.04 2.23
N GLY A 154 -2.16 12.82 1.99
CA GLY A 154 -3.60 12.57 1.97
C GLY A 154 -4.29 12.63 3.36
N LEU A 155 -3.50 12.61 4.46
CA LEU A 155 -4.00 12.84 5.81
C LEU A 155 -3.96 14.31 6.24
N ASP A 156 -3.35 15.18 5.44
CA ASP A 156 -3.28 16.62 5.69
C ASP A 156 -4.41 17.37 4.95
N PRO A 157 -5.43 17.88 5.61
CA PRO A 157 -6.47 18.65 4.94
C PRO A 157 -6.06 20.07 4.59
N ILE A 158 -4.96 20.59 5.16
CA ILE A 158 -4.58 22.01 5.03
C ILE A 158 -3.91 22.28 3.69
N HIS A 159 -3.15 21.34 3.14
CA HIS A 159 -2.45 21.51 1.87
C HIS A 159 -3.40 21.83 0.70
N ASN A 160 -4.64 21.34 0.77
CA ASN A 160 -5.62 21.48 -0.31
C ASN A 160 -5.82 22.92 -0.78
N GLU A 161 -5.79 23.90 0.12
CA GLU A 161 -5.99 25.32 -0.23
C GLU A 161 -4.84 25.93 -1.03
N PHE A 162 -3.65 25.34 -0.90
CA PHE A 162 -2.43 25.89 -1.47
C PHE A 162 -1.95 25.09 -2.68
N VAL A 163 -2.16 23.77 -2.66
CA VAL A 163 -1.69 22.85 -3.69
C VAL A 163 -2.70 22.69 -4.82
N HIS A 164 -4.02 22.78 -4.52
CA HIS A 164 -5.10 22.49 -5.48
C HIS A 164 -5.93 23.72 -5.89
N PRO A 165 -5.37 24.66 -6.63
CA PRO A 165 -6.10 25.86 -7.06
C PRO A 165 -7.33 25.52 -7.92
N LEU A 166 -7.31 24.37 -8.62
CA LEU A 166 -8.41 23.91 -9.46
C LEU A 166 -9.58 23.31 -8.69
N GLN A 167 -9.37 22.86 -7.48
CA GLN A 167 -10.48 22.44 -6.61
C GLN A 167 -11.30 23.64 -6.13
N GLY A 168 -10.72 24.85 -6.18
CA GLY A 168 -11.42 26.13 -6.19
C GLY A 168 -12.09 26.50 -4.89
N ALA A 169 -11.71 25.95 -3.77
CA ALA A 169 -12.32 26.34 -2.51
C ALA A 169 -11.30 26.47 -1.41
N PRO A 170 -11.37 27.50 -0.56
CA PRO A 170 -10.89 27.36 0.78
C PRO A 170 -11.73 26.25 1.45
N MET A 171 -11.15 25.05 1.52
CA MET A 171 -11.83 23.87 2.07
C MET A 171 -11.98 24.01 3.59
N MET A 172 -11.17 24.84 4.23
CA MET A 172 -11.19 25.09 5.65
C MET A 172 -11.43 26.56 5.97
N THR A 173 -12.33 26.82 6.90
CA THR A 173 -12.42 28.17 7.46
C THR A 173 -11.17 28.46 8.30
N PRO A 174 -10.76 29.74 8.46
CA PRO A 174 -9.63 30.09 9.33
C PRO A 174 -9.74 29.54 10.76
N ASP A 175 -10.96 29.37 11.25
CA ASP A 175 -11.22 28.80 12.57
C ASP A 175 -10.94 27.28 12.63
N LEU A 176 -11.22 26.54 11.55
CA LEU A 176 -10.91 25.11 11.45
C LEU A 176 -9.40 24.89 11.34
N GLN A 177 -8.70 25.72 10.58
CA GLN A 177 -7.23 25.66 10.46
C GLN A 177 -6.49 25.86 11.79
N ARG A 178 -7.08 26.61 12.72
CA ARG A 178 -6.49 26.94 14.03
C ARG A 178 -6.80 25.92 15.12
N LYS A 179 -7.75 25.02 14.91
CA LYS A 179 -8.18 24.03 15.90
C LYS A 179 -7.51 22.68 15.63
N PRO A 180 -7.24 21.89 16.68
CA PRO A 180 -6.85 20.50 16.49
C PRO A 180 -7.88 19.74 15.65
N LEU A 181 -7.40 19.00 14.67
CA LEU A 181 -8.26 18.14 13.85
C LEU A 181 -8.81 17.01 14.74
N PRO A 182 -10.14 16.77 14.77
CA PRO A 182 -10.74 15.73 15.59
C PRO A 182 -10.47 14.34 14.99
N VAL A 183 -9.39 13.70 15.39
CA VAL A 183 -9.00 12.37 14.93
C VAL A 183 -9.59 11.29 15.84
N THR A 184 -10.16 10.25 15.24
CA THR A 184 -10.69 9.07 15.91
C THR A 184 -9.82 7.85 15.57
N GLN A 185 -9.39 7.11 16.59
CA GLN A 185 -8.70 5.83 16.38
C GLN A 185 -9.69 4.78 15.87
N ILE A 186 -9.24 3.98 14.91
CA ILE A 186 -9.93 2.80 14.39
C ILE A 186 -9.01 1.59 14.45
N PRO A 187 -9.51 0.36 14.34
CA PRO A 187 -8.64 -0.79 14.23
C PRO A 187 -7.65 -0.61 13.07
N TRP A 188 -6.35 -0.72 13.40
CA TRP A 188 -5.24 -0.59 12.44
C TRP A 188 -5.04 0.79 11.80
N GLY A 189 -5.57 1.86 12.41
CA GLY A 189 -5.40 3.19 11.86
C GLY A 189 -6.15 4.29 12.59
N SER A 190 -6.33 5.42 11.90
CA SER A 190 -7.07 6.56 12.42
C SER A 190 -7.84 7.24 11.30
N LYS A 191 -8.90 7.97 11.66
CA LYS A 191 -9.73 8.72 10.72
C LYS A 191 -10.15 10.06 11.26
N PHE A 192 -10.45 10.98 10.35
CA PHE A 192 -11.13 12.22 10.66
C PHE A 192 -12.19 12.54 9.63
N PHE A 193 -13.16 13.37 10.03
CA PHE A 193 -14.10 14.01 9.14
C PHE A 193 -14.21 15.48 9.48
N MET A 194 -14.44 16.30 8.46
CA MET A 194 -14.63 17.73 8.62
C MET A 194 -15.71 18.23 7.66
N PRO A 195 -16.48 19.28 8.05
CA PRO A 195 -17.34 19.98 7.11
C PRO A 195 -16.46 20.79 6.16
N PHE A 196 -16.78 20.76 4.88
CA PHE A 196 -16.29 21.75 3.94
C PHE A 196 -17.13 23.01 4.02
N GLY A 197 -16.48 24.16 3.82
CA GLY A 197 -17.20 25.40 3.59
C GLY A 197 -17.98 25.36 2.25
N ASP A 198 -19.09 26.06 2.22
CA ASP A 198 -20.07 26.13 1.13
C ASP A 198 -19.56 26.84 -0.16
N ARG A 199 -18.25 26.97 -0.31
CA ARG A 199 -17.63 27.78 -1.36
C ARG A 199 -16.85 26.92 -2.36
N LEU A 200 -17.55 26.00 -3.01
CA LEU A 200 -17.01 25.49 -4.27
C LEU A 200 -17.11 26.60 -5.31
N ASN A 201 -15.98 27.11 -5.75
CA ASN A 201 -15.93 28.08 -6.83
C ASN A 201 -16.63 27.50 -8.07
N ALA A 202 -17.59 28.26 -8.62
CA ALA A 202 -18.34 27.85 -9.81
C ALA A 202 -17.45 27.60 -11.06
N ASP A 203 -16.20 28.02 -11.00
CA ASP A 203 -15.24 27.94 -12.09
C ASP A 203 -14.40 26.63 -12.12
N THR A 204 -14.63 25.70 -11.18
CA THR A 204 -13.92 24.42 -11.24
C THR A 204 -14.48 23.50 -12.31
N ALA A 205 -13.62 22.75 -12.98
CA ALA A 205 -13.97 21.91 -14.15
C ALA A 205 -15.10 20.90 -13.90
N LEU A 206 -15.37 20.54 -12.64
CA LEU A 206 -16.45 19.64 -12.24
C LEU A 206 -17.54 20.31 -11.40
N ALA A 207 -17.34 21.53 -10.90
CA ALA A 207 -18.33 22.23 -10.09
C ALA A 207 -19.58 22.67 -10.88
N SER A 208 -19.41 22.97 -12.17
CA SER A 208 -20.51 23.33 -13.09
C SER A 208 -21.54 22.21 -13.29
N GLU A 209 -21.15 20.97 -13.03
CA GLU A 209 -22.03 19.80 -13.13
C GLU A 209 -22.90 19.60 -11.87
N ARG A 210 -22.67 20.40 -10.82
CA ARG A 210 -23.43 20.37 -9.58
C ARG A 210 -24.41 21.54 -9.56
N SER A 211 -25.69 21.25 -9.75
CA SER A 211 -26.77 22.23 -9.63
C SER A 211 -27.28 22.31 -8.19
N GLY A 212 -27.53 23.50 -7.69
CA GLY A 212 -28.16 23.73 -6.39
C GLY A 212 -27.16 23.95 -5.22
N GLU A 213 -27.72 24.24 -4.04
CA GLU A 213 -26.91 24.33 -2.81
C GLU A 213 -26.55 22.95 -2.27
N ASN A 214 -25.31 22.78 -1.86
CA ASN A 214 -24.81 21.53 -1.33
C ASN A 214 -24.11 21.72 0.02
N VAL A 215 -24.27 20.76 0.92
CA VAL A 215 -23.45 20.62 2.11
C VAL A 215 -22.34 19.64 1.78
N ALA A 216 -21.11 20.10 1.86
CA ALA A 216 -19.94 19.27 1.59
C ALA A 216 -19.34 18.73 2.90
N LYS A 217 -18.95 17.47 2.88
CA LYS A 217 -18.22 16.80 3.95
C LYS A 217 -17.06 16.02 3.36
N ALA A 218 -15.91 16.12 3.99
CA ALA A 218 -14.76 15.30 3.64
C ALA A 218 -14.18 14.59 4.84
N GLY A 219 -13.40 13.58 4.57
CA GLY A 219 -12.63 12.88 5.56
C GLY A 219 -11.48 12.15 4.92
N SER A 220 -10.47 11.84 5.72
CA SER A 220 -9.41 10.91 5.33
C SER A 220 -9.12 9.97 6.48
N TRP A 221 -8.65 8.80 6.12
CA TRP A 221 -8.19 7.81 7.08
C TRP A 221 -7.15 6.88 6.47
N HIS A 222 -6.39 6.26 7.33
CA HIS A 222 -5.48 5.20 6.93
C HIS A 222 -5.82 3.88 7.62
N GLN A 223 -5.47 2.77 6.95
CA GLN A 223 -5.47 1.44 7.52
C GLN A 223 -4.12 0.78 7.23
N GLY A 224 -3.41 0.37 8.27
CA GLY A 224 -2.02 -0.02 8.11
C GLY A 224 -1.11 1.16 7.67
N PRO A 225 0.13 0.86 7.29
CA PRO A 225 1.11 1.87 6.94
C PRO A 225 0.97 2.40 5.50
N ASN A 226 0.14 1.78 4.65
CA ASN A 226 0.19 1.94 3.20
C ASN A 226 -1.18 1.95 2.50
N GLN A 227 -2.27 2.03 3.26
CA GLN A 227 -3.62 2.13 2.69
C GLN A 227 -4.25 3.43 3.18
N LEU A 228 -4.51 4.33 2.25
CA LEU A 228 -5.08 5.65 2.50
C LEU A 228 -6.44 5.75 1.82
N VAL A 229 -7.38 6.41 2.47
CA VAL A 229 -8.69 6.74 1.90
C VAL A 229 -8.94 8.23 2.03
N THR A 230 -9.34 8.86 0.93
CA THR A 230 -9.91 10.20 0.92
C THR A 230 -11.37 10.10 0.50
N TRP A 231 -12.25 10.67 1.31
CA TRP A 231 -13.69 10.56 1.16
C TRP A 231 -14.31 11.94 1.07
N ILE A 232 -15.01 12.20 -0.03
CA ILE A 232 -15.64 13.49 -0.30
C ILE A 232 -17.09 13.25 -0.69
N GLN A 233 -18.02 13.89 0.01
CA GLN A 233 -19.45 13.78 -0.23
C GLN A 233 -20.09 15.15 -0.29
N PHE A 234 -21.00 15.33 -1.23
CA PHE A 234 -21.85 16.49 -1.38
C PHE A 234 -23.31 16.05 -1.27
N THR A 235 -24.04 16.70 -0.40
CA THR A 235 -25.47 16.42 -0.20
C THR A 235 -26.26 17.64 -0.62
N LYS A 236 -27.16 17.51 -1.60
CA LYS A 236 -28.06 18.57 -2.00
C LYS A 236 -29.02 18.90 -0.87
N THR A 237 -29.26 20.20 -0.64
CA THR A 237 -30.10 20.66 0.45
C THR A 237 -31.60 20.57 0.13
N ASP A 238 -31.96 20.51 -1.15
CA ASP A 238 -33.36 20.48 -1.60
C ASP A 238 -33.97 19.06 -1.57
N ASP A 239 -33.26 18.05 -2.03
CA ASP A 239 -33.78 16.69 -2.18
C ASP A 239 -32.95 15.61 -1.45
N GLY A 240 -31.83 15.99 -0.83
CA GLY A 240 -30.93 15.07 -0.13
C GLY A 240 -30.11 14.16 -1.04
N THR A 241 -30.10 14.43 -2.36
CA THR A 241 -29.26 13.65 -3.30
C THR A 241 -27.79 13.73 -2.92
N ILE A 242 -27.13 12.58 -2.87
CA ILE A 242 -25.72 12.47 -2.52
C ILE A 242 -24.89 12.22 -3.78
N THR A 243 -23.89 13.06 -3.99
CA THR A 243 -22.81 12.83 -4.96
C THR A 243 -21.50 12.66 -4.20
N ALA A 244 -20.73 11.65 -4.57
CA ALA A 244 -19.56 11.29 -3.81
C ALA A 244 -18.39 10.88 -4.70
N PHE A 245 -17.19 11.18 -4.21
CA PHE A 245 -15.94 10.59 -4.60
C PHE A 245 -15.33 9.88 -3.40
N HIS A 246 -15.01 8.62 -3.54
CA HIS A 246 -14.23 7.87 -2.58
C HIS A 246 -12.95 7.40 -3.27
N GLN A 247 -11.82 7.77 -2.73
CA GLN A 247 -10.51 7.57 -3.33
C GLN A 247 -9.68 6.67 -2.41
N TYR A 248 -9.24 5.55 -2.94
CA TYR A 248 -8.48 4.53 -2.22
C TYR A 248 -7.09 4.44 -2.82
N PHE A 249 -6.08 4.69 -2.01
CA PHE A 249 -4.68 4.64 -2.41
C PHE A 249 -4.02 3.48 -1.70
N PHE A 250 -3.52 2.52 -2.48
CA PHE A 250 -2.77 1.39 -1.98
C PHE A 250 -1.31 1.60 -2.39
N GLU A 251 -0.49 1.98 -1.41
CA GLU A 251 0.90 2.31 -1.63
C GLU A 251 1.76 1.05 -1.74
N GLN A 252 2.54 0.96 -2.81
CA GLN A 252 3.56 -0.05 -3.02
C GLN A 252 4.93 0.62 -2.92
N PRO A 253 5.61 0.57 -1.76
CA PRO A 253 6.95 1.13 -1.62
C PRO A 253 7.96 0.28 -2.39
N ILE A 254 8.39 0.77 -3.56
CA ILE A 254 9.40 0.10 -4.39
C ILE A 254 10.72 0.07 -3.63
N ASP A 255 11.13 1.24 -3.12
CA ASP A 255 12.29 1.45 -2.27
C ASP A 255 12.09 2.66 -1.33
N GLU A 256 13.18 3.20 -0.76
CA GLU A 256 13.08 4.36 0.15
C GLU A 256 12.89 5.71 -0.56
N GLY A 257 12.89 5.76 -1.86
CA GLY A 257 12.72 6.98 -2.65
C GLY A 257 11.64 6.90 -3.71
N HIS A 258 11.04 5.73 -3.91
CA HIS A 258 10.07 5.52 -4.98
C HIS A 258 8.87 4.72 -4.49
N THR A 259 7.70 5.19 -4.85
CA THR A 259 6.42 4.56 -4.52
C THR A 259 5.59 4.40 -5.79
N ARG A 260 5.00 3.22 -5.97
CA ARG A 260 3.91 3.01 -6.93
C ARG A 260 2.60 3.03 -6.17
N ILE A 261 1.63 3.76 -6.66
CA ILE A 261 0.32 3.91 -6.03
C ILE A 261 -0.73 3.26 -6.93
N PHE A 262 -1.46 2.32 -6.39
CA PHE A 262 -2.67 1.80 -7.01
C PHE A 262 -3.84 2.64 -6.51
N PHE A 263 -4.27 3.57 -7.33
CA PHE A 263 -5.30 4.54 -7.00
C PHE A 263 -6.64 4.09 -7.58
N LEU A 264 -7.55 3.62 -6.73
CA LEU A 264 -8.92 3.27 -7.07
C LEU A 264 -9.83 4.46 -6.76
N ASN A 265 -10.41 5.07 -7.78
CA ASN A 265 -11.35 6.17 -7.67
C ASN A 265 -12.79 5.65 -7.87
N MET A 266 -13.61 5.77 -6.84
CA MET A 266 -15.02 5.39 -6.84
C MET A 266 -15.89 6.64 -6.92
N ARG A 267 -16.89 6.64 -7.80
CA ARG A 267 -17.85 7.76 -7.94
C ARG A 267 -19.26 7.26 -8.19
N ASN A 268 -20.25 8.03 -7.75
CA ASN A 268 -21.67 7.76 -7.99
C ASN A 268 -22.37 8.86 -8.83
N TRP A 269 -21.60 9.67 -9.54
CA TRP A 269 -22.06 10.71 -10.45
C TRP A 269 -21.16 10.79 -11.69
N LEU A 270 -21.58 11.51 -12.75
CA LEU A 270 -20.89 11.47 -14.05
C LEU A 270 -20.69 10.02 -14.54
N MET A 271 -21.80 9.28 -14.57
CA MET A 271 -21.80 7.82 -14.74
C MET A 271 -21.65 7.39 -16.21
N GLU A 272 -21.89 8.29 -17.15
CA GLU A 272 -21.78 8.01 -18.59
C GLU A 272 -20.33 7.68 -18.98
N ASP A 273 -20.14 6.64 -19.77
CA ASP A 273 -18.79 6.22 -20.24
C ASP A 273 -18.08 7.31 -21.03
N SER A 274 -18.84 8.17 -21.73
CA SER A 274 -18.29 9.32 -22.47
C SER A 274 -17.62 10.37 -21.58
N LEU A 275 -17.88 10.35 -20.28
CA LEU A 275 -17.32 11.28 -19.30
C LEU A 275 -16.08 10.72 -18.57
N ASP A 276 -15.78 9.43 -18.75
CA ASP A 276 -14.67 8.78 -18.05
C ASP A 276 -13.33 9.47 -18.29
N GLN A 277 -13.04 9.81 -19.54
CA GLN A 277 -11.79 10.50 -19.88
C GLN A 277 -11.70 11.89 -19.22
N ARG A 278 -12.80 12.64 -19.17
CA ARG A 278 -12.84 13.95 -18.51
C ARG A 278 -12.60 13.82 -16.99
N VAL A 279 -13.20 12.82 -16.37
CA VAL A 279 -12.98 12.56 -14.93
C VAL A 279 -11.52 12.15 -14.67
N GLU A 280 -10.97 11.29 -15.53
CA GLU A 280 -9.57 10.90 -15.48
C GLU A 280 -8.63 12.10 -15.60
N ASP A 281 -8.81 12.94 -16.63
CA ASP A 281 -7.96 14.12 -16.88
C ASP A 281 -7.92 15.06 -15.66
N VAL A 282 -9.09 15.35 -15.07
CA VAL A 282 -9.17 16.21 -13.88
C VAL A 282 -8.57 15.53 -12.65
N THR A 283 -8.82 14.23 -12.47
CA THR A 283 -8.27 13.46 -11.35
C THR A 283 -6.75 13.43 -11.41
N LEU A 284 -6.18 13.09 -12.57
CA LEU A 284 -4.73 13.03 -12.76
C LEU A 284 -4.06 14.41 -12.68
N GLN A 285 -4.76 15.48 -13.06
CA GLN A 285 -4.26 16.83 -12.90
C GLN A 285 -4.13 17.21 -11.41
N VAL A 286 -5.15 16.95 -10.60
CA VAL A 286 -5.12 17.20 -9.14
C VAL A 286 -4.02 16.38 -8.47
N VAL A 287 -3.93 15.08 -8.78
CA VAL A 287 -2.88 14.21 -8.25
C VAL A 287 -1.49 14.66 -8.70
N GLY A 288 -1.35 15.17 -9.93
CA GLY A 288 -0.10 15.72 -10.44
C GLY A 288 0.40 16.94 -9.64
N GLU A 289 -0.52 17.74 -9.08
CA GLU A 289 -0.19 18.86 -8.18
C GLU A 289 0.44 18.34 -6.88
N ASP A 290 -0.09 17.27 -6.29
CA ASP A 290 0.48 16.60 -5.11
C ASP A 290 1.85 16.00 -5.42
N ILE A 291 1.98 15.28 -6.53
CA ILE A 291 3.25 14.67 -6.96
C ILE A 291 4.33 15.73 -7.05
N GLY A 292 4.02 16.91 -7.62
CA GLY A 292 4.97 18.04 -7.73
C GLY A 292 5.51 18.52 -6.38
N ILE A 293 4.74 18.40 -5.29
CA ILE A 293 5.20 18.70 -3.93
C ILE A 293 5.98 17.52 -3.35
N LEU A 294 5.43 16.31 -3.44
CA LEU A 294 5.97 15.10 -2.83
C LEU A 294 7.39 14.78 -3.30
N GLU A 295 7.67 14.94 -4.59
CA GLU A 295 8.98 14.67 -5.19
C GLU A 295 10.07 15.68 -4.78
N ASN A 296 9.67 16.81 -4.18
CA ASN A 296 10.57 17.88 -3.74
C ASN A 296 10.71 17.97 -2.21
N LEU A 297 10.15 17.05 -1.44
CA LEU A 297 10.27 17.04 0.02
C LEU A 297 11.70 16.69 0.47
N ASN A 298 12.18 17.42 1.47
CA ASN A 298 13.47 17.17 2.11
C ASN A 298 13.35 17.25 3.63
N PRO A 299 13.67 16.18 4.39
CA PRO A 299 14.17 14.88 3.92
C PRO A 299 13.12 14.09 3.13
N VAL A 300 13.59 13.23 2.22
CA VAL A 300 12.72 12.33 1.43
C VAL A 300 11.92 11.42 2.34
N ARG A 301 12.56 10.79 3.32
CA ARG A 301 11.89 9.92 4.29
C ARG A 301 11.20 10.75 5.38
N THR A 302 10.11 10.22 5.91
CA THR A 302 9.49 10.72 7.14
C THR A 302 10.54 10.77 8.25
N PRO A 303 10.65 11.89 8.99
CA PRO A 303 11.57 11.99 10.10
C PRO A 303 11.29 10.95 11.20
N GLU A 304 12.34 10.48 11.86
CA GLU A 304 12.25 9.49 12.93
C GLU A 304 11.53 10.00 14.19
N SER A 305 11.33 11.31 14.30
CA SER A 305 10.69 11.96 15.44
C SER A 305 9.89 13.17 14.98
N ASN A 306 8.72 13.36 15.58
CA ASN A 306 7.87 14.55 15.39
C ASN A 306 8.59 15.87 15.76
N THR A 307 9.66 15.81 16.55
CA THR A 307 10.47 16.99 16.91
C THR A 307 11.40 17.46 15.80
N LYS A 308 11.52 16.71 14.71
CA LYS A 308 12.33 17.08 13.54
C LYS A 308 11.55 17.90 12.50
N GLU A 309 10.26 18.11 12.72
CA GLU A 309 9.38 18.99 11.97
C GLU A 309 8.58 19.86 12.94
N VAL A 310 8.05 20.99 12.46
CA VAL A 310 7.22 21.88 13.27
C VAL A 310 5.76 21.59 12.96
N LEU A 311 5.16 20.69 13.73
CA LEU A 311 3.77 20.27 13.53
C LEU A 311 2.81 21.25 14.19
N MET A 312 1.69 21.53 13.53
CA MET A 312 0.63 22.44 13.94
C MET A 312 -0.63 21.67 14.37
N PRO A 313 -1.62 22.32 14.99
CA PRO A 313 -2.86 21.64 15.39
C PRO A 313 -3.60 20.93 14.27
N GLY A 314 -3.46 21.40 13.02
CA GLY A 314 -4.04 20.76 11.83
C GLY A 314 -3.38 19.44 11.44
N ASP A 315 -2.13 19.20 11.86
CA ASP A 315 -1.36 17.99 11.54
C ASP A 315 -1.73 16.79 12.44
N GLN A 316 -2.81 16.88 13.22
CA GLN A 316 -3.16 15.84 14.20
C GLN A 316 -3.36 14.46 13.55
N ALA A 317 -3.82 14.38 12.32
CA ALA A 317 -3.97 13.10 11.63
C ALA A 317 -2.61 12.50 11.22
N VAL A 318 -1.66 13.34 10.81
CA VAL A 318 -0.26 12.94 10.54
C VAL A 318 0.40 12.46 11.84
N VAL A 319 0.22 13.16 12.95
CA VAL A 319 0.72 12.73 14.28
C VAL A 319 0.15 11.35 14.64
N SER A 320 -1.16 11.19 14.50
CA SER A 320 -1.85 9.91 14.80
C SER A 320 -1.36 8.75 13.92
N TYR A 321 -1.09 9.01 12.64
CA TYR A 321 -0.48 8.03 11.75
C TYR A 321 0.91 7.61 12.22
N ARG A 322 1.77 8.58 12.57
CA ARG A 322 3.12 8.31 13.09
C ARG A 322 3.11 7.55 14.42
N ASP A 323 2.13 7.79 15.28
CA ASP A 323 1.94 7.04 16.52
C ASP A 323 1.61 5.56 16.20
N CYS A 324 0.74 5.29 15.23
CA CYS A 324 0.49 3.93 14.76
C CYS A 324 1.76 3.27 14.19
N LEU A 325 2.56 4.00 13.40
CA LEU A 325 3.84 3.48 12.88
C LEU A 325 4.77 3.09 14.03
N LYS A 326 4.84 3.92 15.09
CA LYS A 326 5.66 3.64 16.26
C LYS A 326 5.18 2.41 17.03
N ASP A 327 3.88 2.21 17.14
CA ASP A 327 3.31 1.03 17.77
C ASP A 327 3.69 -0.26 16.99
N TRP A 328 3.69 -0.22 15.66
CA TRP A 328 4.13 -1.36 14.84
C TRP A 328 5.65 -1.55 14.88
N GLU A 329 6.43 -0.49 14.99
CA GLU A 329 7.87 -0.60 15.24
C GLU A 329 8.14 -1.27 16.60
N ASN A 330 7.40 -0.91 17.64
CA ASN A 330 7.50 -1.52 18.96
C ASN A 330 7.15 -3.03 18.96
N ARG A 331 6.41 -3.51 17.95
CA ARG A 331 6.16 -4.95 17.72
C ARG A 331 7.28 -5.66 16.95
N GLY A 332 8.35 -4.96 16.58
CA GLY A 332 9.43 -5.51 15.76
C GLY A 332 9.07 -5.67 14.27
N TRP A 333 8.07 -4.95 13.77
CA TRP A 333 7.61 -5.08 12.38
C TRP A 333 8.29 -4.12 11.40
N HIS A 334 9.14 -3.23 11.89
CA HIS A 334 9.86 -2.27 11.05
C HIS A 334 11.14 -2.91 10.50
N VAL A 335 11.27 -3.00 9.18
CA VAL A 335 12.46 -3.52 8.50
C VAL A 335 13.64 -2.57 8.73
N ASP A 336 14.76 -3.11 9.21
CA ASP A 336 16.02 -2.38 9.32
C ASP A 336 16.68 -2.26 7.93
N MET A 337 16.29 -1.21 7.22
CA MET A 337 16.81 -0.94 5.87
C MET A 337 18.31 -0.66 5.86
N GLN A 338 18.89 -0.20 6.98
CA GLN A 338 20.33 0.02 7.07
C GLN A 338 21.08 -1.31 7.16
N ALA A 339 20.63 -2.23 8.01
CA ALA A 339 21.19 -3.56 8.11
C ALA A 339 21.01 -4.36 6.82
N LEU A 340 19.85 -4.24 6.17
CA LEU A 340 19.58 -4.87 4.87
C LEU A 340 20.58 -4.41 3.81
N ARG A 341 20.78 -3.10 3.66
CA ARG A 341 21.74 -2.53 2.68
C ARG A 341 23.18 -2.92 2.94
N LYS A 342 23.61 -2.99 4.20
CA LYS A 342 24.98 -3.40 4.55
C LYS A 342 25.33 -4.79 4.05
N ARG A 343 24.34 -5.66 3.86
CA ARG A 343 24.52 -7.05 3.41
C ARG A 343 24.03 -7.29 1.99
N GLN A 344 23.59 -6.23 1.28
CA GLN A 344 23.17 -6.32 -0.11
C GLN A 344 24.30 -6.88 -0.99
N GLY A 345 23.98 -7.85 -1.83
CA GLY A 345 24.96 -8.57 -2.66
C GLY A 345 25.74 -9.69 -1.93
N ALA A 346 25.71 -9.75 -0.59
CA ALA A 346 26.36 -10.80 0.19
C ALA A 346 25.37 -11.86 0.72
N ALA A 347 24.09 -11.52 0.85
CA ALA A 347 23.02 -12.42 1.29
C ALA A 347 21.77 -12.22 0.46
N ALA A 348 20.98 -13.27 0.33
CA ALA A 348 19.66 -13.23 -0.28
C ALA A 348 18.60 -13.20 0.83
N PHE A 349 17.81 -12.14 0.86
CA PHE A 349 16.79 -11.92 1.87
C PHE A 349 15.38 -12.16 1.32
N ALA A 350 14.50 -12.60 2.21
CA ALA A 350 13.05 -12.62 1.98
C ALA A 350 12.32 -12.06 3.20
N ILE A 351 11.16 -11.44 3.00
CA ILE A 351 10.25 -11.16 4.09
C ILE A 351 9.76 -12.51 4.64
N PRO A 352 9.80 -12.75 5.95
CA PRO A 352 9.36 -14.03 6.50
C PRO A 352 7.88 -14.27 6.19
N CYS A 353 7.56 -15.42 5.63
CA CYS A 353 6.18 -15.85 5.37
C CYS A 353 5.61 -16.68 6.55
N PRO A 354 4.28 -16.92 6.63
CA PRO A 354 3.68 -17.70 7.72
C PRO A 354 4.28 -19.09 7.90
N ALA A 355 4.70 -19.76 6.81
CA ALA A 355 5.31 -21.08 6.87
C ALA A 355 6.65 -21.11 7.64
N ARG A 356 7.30 -19.95 7.83
CA ARG A 356 8.53 -19.88 8.65
C ARG A 356 8.25 -20.10 10.14
N ARG A 357 7.04 -19.81 10.62
CA ARG A 357 6.64 -20.10 12.00
C ARG A 357 6.47 -21.60 12.25
N GLU A 358 6.09 -22.35 11.21
CA GLU A 358 5.79 -23.77 11.31
C GLU A 358 7.01 -24.65 11.03
N SER A 359 7.98 -24.15 10.28
CA SER A 359 9.11 -24.94 9.82
C SER A 359 10.42 -24.16 9.77
N GLY A 360 11.49 -24.78 10.19
CA GLY A 360 12.85 -24.27 10.04
C GLY A 360 13.47 -24.59 8.68
N ASN A 361 14.80 -24.48 8.60
CA ASN A 361 15.63 -24.91 7.48
C ASN A 361 15.36 -24.15 6.16
N TRP A 362 15.35 -22.81 6.26
CA TRP A 362 15.25 -21.90 5.11
C TRP A 362 16.64 -21.53 4.57
N VAL A 363 16.75 -21.37 3.25
CA VAL A 363 17.98 -20.95 2.58
C VAL A 363 18.08 -19.42 2.52
N LEU A 364 16.97 -18.75 2.16
CA LEU A 364 16.92 -17.30 2.20
C LEU A 364 16.90 -16.82 3.65
N GLU A 365 17.65 -15.77 3.94
CA GLU A 365 17.63 -15.14 5.25
C GLU A 365 16.36 -14.29 5.42
N ALA A 366 15.83 -14.25 6.64
CA ALA A 366 14.77 -13.30 6.95
C ALA A 366 15.33 -11.86 6.92
N VAL A 367 14.55 -10.91 6.41
CA VAL A 367 14.92 -9.49 6.48
C VAL A 367 15.16 -9.09 7.93
N PRO A 368 16.21 -8.29 8.22
CA PRO A 368 16.40 -7.75 9.55
C PRO A 368 15.29 -6.76 9.89
N THR A 369 14.81 -6.79 11.12
CA THR A 369 13.88 -5.79 11.67
C THR A 369 14.51 -5.03 12.82
N LEU A 370 14.02 -3.82 13.07
CA LEU A 370 14.36 -3.10 14.29
C LEU A 370 13.82 -3.88 15.50
N PRO A 371 14.55 -3.92 16.63
CA PRO A 371 14.10 -4.65 17.82
C PRO A 371 12.77 -4.08 18.34
N GLY A 372 11.85 -4.95 18.69
CA GLY A 372 10.63 -4.56 19.39
C GLY A 372 10.91 -4.03 20.80
N ALA A 373 9.90 -3.40 21.41
CA ALA A 373 10.05 -2.80 22.75
C ALA A 373 10.48 -3.83 23.83
N ASP A 374 10.00 -5.06 23.72
CA ASP A 374 10.33 -6.14 24.67
C ASP A 374 11.76 -6.70 24.47
N GLU A 375 12.30 -6.61 23.26
CA GLU A 375 13.65 -7.07 22.92
C GLU A 375 14.72 -6.00 23.21
N ALA A 376 14.33 -4.73 23.29
CA ALA A 376 15.22 -3.61 23.55
C ALA A 376 15.66 -3.49 25.01
N GLN A 377 15.05 -4.21 25.95
CA GLN A 377 15.49 -4.22 27.34
C GLN A 377 16.65 -5.22 27.52
N PRO A 378 17.86 -4.76 27.89
CA PRO A 378 18.91 -5.70 28.27
C PRO A 378 18.44 -6.49 29.50
N PRO A 379 18.79 -7.77 29.65
CA PRO A 379 18.42 -8.54 30.81
C PRO A 379 18.89 -7.80 32.07
N VAL A 380 17.96 -7.48 32.96
CA VAL A 380 18.25 -6.89 34.25
C VAL A 380 19.23 -7.84 34.94
N LYS A 381 20.50 -7.43 35.05
CA LYS A 381 21.47 -8.20 35.83
C LYS A 381 20.94 -8.23 37.26
N ALA A 382 20.53 -9.42 37.70
CA ALA A 382 20.21 -9.61 39.11
C ALA A 382 21.46 -9.19 39.91
N VAL A 383 21.29 -8.13 40.67
CA VAL A 383 22.32 -7.70 41.64
C VAL A 383 22.25 -8.74 42.75
N SER A 384 23.28 -9.58 42.78
CA SER A 384 23.53 -10.54 43.86
C SER A 384 24.10 -9.82 45.09
#